data_b769acd8168a3e858d1477828f46ee7e
#
_entry.id   b769acd8168a3e858d1477828f46ee7e
#
_cell.length_a   1.000
_cell.length_b   1.000
_cell.length_c   1.000
_cell.angle_alpha   90.00
_cell.angle_beta   90.00
_cell.angle_gamma   90.00
#
_symmetry.space_group_name_H-M   'P 1'
#
loop_
_entity.id
_entity.type
_entity.pdbx_description
1 polymer ?
#
loop_
_entity_poly.entity_id
_entity_poly.type
_entity_poly.pdbx_seq_one_letter_code
_entity_poly.pdbx_strand_id
1 'polypeptide(L)'
;MKKYRLIAFSLLLFLFCSCGQEKIENSGNEGLVPAVPSGIVLTEAGNDFLSFSWEASENATSYAWKLLKGMTLVKDGSSTECAVNVNGLEEGCSYSFAVRACRGEKLSAYSPLFEATTLKSEGGENPNPGPEPGPEPIEDVYEKMMIPAAEEDGIARAFPGAEGGGMYVTGGRGGKVYHVTTLEDSSSEGSFRYAVNQKGPRTIVFDVAGTITLNSPLQIKNGDLTIAGQTAPGDGICIKGRYTNITANNIIIRFIRFRLGDEDPNVSDSDDAIWGRYCNDIILDHCSMSWCIDECASFYANENFTMQWCILAESLRSSVHSKGDHGYGGIWGGSNASFHHNMLAHHDSRNPRFDHPHIYEDHNTVPNRGVIDYRNNVVYDWGSNSSYGGEGYGAGKGTGINMVGNCYKPGPSSTDRKYFMDAYGVYAKCSSCGSNIEEGYPLMYMSDNLHSKYADISADNALGIYWHNGEAHANYGITADKPFAVKGPSGESCKVTTHSSSQTLRQVCDWAGASLSRDAVDRRVAEHALNGSGKIIDCVSSTSGKVSVADEYGFTWPLLRASDEQKAIAATDSDGDGIPDYYEALFGLDSKDANDAKSISLDKNGRYTNLEMYLHYLVKEIVAGGNEGGSYQTLD
;
A
#
# COMPACT_ATOMS: atom_id res chain seq x y z
N MET A 1 -1.59 -12.43 -59.05
CA MET A 1 -2.50 -11.55 -59.82
C MET A 1 -3.42 -10.80 -58.85
N LYS A 2 -3.40 -9.43 -58.97
CA LYS A 2 -4.34 -8.41 -58.43
C LYS A 2 -4.36 -8.29 -56.90
N LYS A 3 -3.71 -7.33 -56.27
CA LYS A 3 -3.86 -5.87 -56.11
C LYS A 3 -5.30 -5.41 -55.81
N TYR A 4 -5.56 -4.91 -54.62
CA TYR A 4 -6.40 -3.71 -54.41
C TYR A 4 -5.83 -2.85 -53.28
N ARG A 5 -5.39 -1.65 -53.68
CA ARG A 5 -5.20 -0.47 -52.84
C ARG A 5 -6.57 0.20 -52.63
N LEU A 6 -6.81 0.74 -51.48
CA LEU A 6 -7.73 1.86 -51.33
C LEU A 6 -7.09 2.94 -50.49
N ILE A 7 -6.81 4.06 -51.16
CA ILE A 7 -6.39 5.35 -50.60
C ILE A 7 -7.67 6.15 -50.40
N ALA A 8 -7.87 6.69 -49.23
CA ALA A 8 -8.84 7.77 -48.99
C ALA A 8 -8.11 8.98 -48.45
N PHE A 9 -7.91 9.94 -49.31
CA PHE A 9 -7.55 11.33 -48.97
C PHE A 9 -8.81 12.03 -48.49
N SER A 10 -8.75 12.71 -47.37
CA SER A 10 -9.73 13.72 -47.00
C SER A 10 -9.02 15.05 -46.74
N LEU A 11 -9.38 15.99 -47.61
CA LEU A 11 -8.92 17.34 -47.70
C LEU A 11 -9.56 18.18 -46.56
N LEU A 12 -8.78 18.87 -45.76
CA LEU A 12 -9.30 19.84 -44.83
C LEU A 12 -9.10 21.27 -45.38
N LEU A 13 -10.21 21.95 -45.56
CA LEU A 13 -10.31 23.31 -46.04
C LEU A 13 -10.07 24.28 -44.88
N PHE A 14 -9.08 25.17 -45.06
CA PHE A 14 -8.90 26.36 -44.20
C PHE A 14 -9.88 27.45 -44.58
N LEU A 15 -10.63 27.95 -43.63
CA LEU A 15 -11.33 29.26 -43.75
C LEU A 15 -10.80 30.20 -42.66
N PHE A 16 -10.04 31.18 -43.11
CA PHE A 16 -9.73 32.39 -42.32
C PHE A 16 -10.97 33.28 -42.26
N CYS A 17 -11.33 33.74 -41.09
CA CYS A 17 -12.07 34.96 -40.93
C CYS A 17 -11.49 35.76 -39.77
N SER A 18 -11.01 36.94 -40.12
CA SER A 18 -10.49 37.99 -39.22
C SER A 18 -11.66 38.86 -38.78
N CYS A 19 -11.76 39.20 -37.51
CA CYS A 19 -11.84 40.59 -36.98
C CYS A 19 -12.33 40.64 -35.53
N GLY A 20 -11.74 41.52 -34.76
CA GLY A 20 -12.35 42.17 -33.60
C GLY A 20 -11.73 41.87 -32.25
N GLN A 21 -10.87 42.76 -31.80
CA GLN A 21 -10.38 42.85 -30.43
C GLN A 21 -11.51 43.13 -29.44
N GLU A 22 -11.62 42.35 -28.40
CA GLU A 22 -11.94 42.85 -27.06
C GLU A 22 -11.18 42.03 -26.03
N LYS A 23 -10.37 42.71 -25.21
CA LYS A 23 -9.71 42.17 -24.04
C LYS A 23 -10.75 41.75 -23.01
N ILE A 24 -10.84 40.46 -22.72
CA ILE A 24 -11.39 40.00 -21.46
C ILE A 24 -10.25 39.26 -20.77
N GLU A 25 -9.78 39.80 -19.66
CA GLU A 25 -8.88 39.17 -18.74
C GLU A 25 -9.59 37.94 -18.17
N ASN A 26 -9.12 36.77 -18.52
CA ASN A 26 -9.60 35.51 -17.96
C ASN A 26 -8.66 35.04 -16.83
N SER A 27 -8.85 35.62 -15.65
CA SER A 27 -8.35 35.07 -14.40
C SER A 27 -9.28 33.93 -13.98
N GLY A 28 -8.97 32.67 -14.29
CA GLY A 28 -9.86 31.60 -13.86
C GLY A 28 -9.52 30.18 -14.27
N ASN A 29 -8.27 29.82 -14.58
CA ASN A 29 -7.98 28.46 -14.98
C ASN A 29 -6.66 27.88 -14.46
N GLU A 30 -6.07 28.44 -13.42
CA GLU A 30 -4.81 27.93 -12.83
C GLU A 30 -5.03 26.78 -11.83
N GLY A 31 -6.25 26.32 -11.63
CA GLY A 31 -6.65 25.38 -10.57
C GLY A 31 -6.99 23.95 -10.99
N LEU A 32 -7.13 23.62 -12.26
CA LEU A 32 -7.71 22.35 -12.69
C LEU A 32 -6.64 21.26 -12.93
N VAL A 33 -6.84 20.08 -12.32
CA VAL A 33 -6.06 18.87 -12.64
C VAL A 33 -6.51 18.37 -14.02
N PRO A 34 -5.58 18.01 -14.94
CA PRO A 34 -5.97 17.47 -16.24
C PRO A 34 -6.72 16.15 -16.12
N ALA A 35 -7.61 15.87 -17.06
CA ALA A 35 -8.27 14.57 -17.17
C ALA A 35 -7.28 13.46 -17.53
N VAL A 36 -7.53 12.24 -17.07
CA VAL A 36 -6.72 11.06 -17.44
C VAL A 36 -6.85 10.81 -18.94
N PRO A 37 -5.74 10.59 -19.68
CA PRO A 37 -5.80 10.26 -21.10
C PRO A 37 -6.63 8.99 -21.38
N SER A 38 -7.44 9.03 -22.42
CA SER A 38 -8.28 7.93 -22.90
C SER A 38 -8.04 7.67 -24.38
N GLY A 39 -8.67 6.62 -24.94
CA GLY A 39 -8.59 6.32 -26.35
C GLY A 39 -7.18 5.94 -26.83
N ILE A 40 -6.37 5.28 -25.99
CA ILE A 40 -5.03 4.85 -26.36
C ILE A 40 -5.12 3.78 -27.44
N VAL A 41 -4.38 3.97 -28.51
CA VAL A 41 -4.27 3.02 -29.62
C VAL A 41 -2.81 2.85 -30.05
N LEU A 42 -2.47 1.64 -30.45
CA LEU A 42 -1.24 1.36 -31.18
C LEU A 42 -1.43 1.80 -32.63
N THR A 43 -0.66 2.78 -33.08
CA THR A 43 -0.75 3.32 -34.44
C THR A 43 0.18 2.61 -35.42
N GLU A 44 1.33 2.13 -34.91
CA GLU A 44 2.29 1.40 -35.71
C GLU A 44 3.16 0.51 -34.81
N ALA A 45 3.54 -0.67 -35.30
CA ALA A 45 4.53 -1.53 -34.68
C ALA A 45 5.59 -1.92 -35.69
N GLY A 46 6.85 -1.81 -35.31
CA GLY A 46 8.00 -2.32 -36.06
C GLY A 46 8.73 -3.38 -35.25
N ASN A 47 9.85 -3.86 -35.74
CA ASN A 47 10.63 -4.87 -35.03
C ASN A 47 11.31 -4.30 -33.78
N ASP A 48 11.63 -3.00 -33.80
CA ASP A 48 12.35 -2.31 -32.75
C ASP A 48 11.66 -1.04 -32.25
N PHE A 49 10.37 -0.83 -32.60
CA PHE A 49 9.60 0.32 -32.15
C PHE A 49 8.11 0.04 -32.01
N LEU A 50 7.45 0.87 -31.21
CA LEU A 50 5.99 0.96 -31.05
C LEU A 50 5.56 2.42 -31.06
N SER A 51 4.53 2.75 -31.84
CA SER A 51 3.94 4.09 -31.89
C SER A 51 2.55 4.09 -31.29
N PHE A 52 2.31 5.01 -30.37
CA PHE A 52 1.03 5.15 -29.66
C PHE A 52 0.43 6.51 -29.95
N SER A 53 -0.91 6.59 -29.93
CA SER A 53 -1.65 7.84 -29.83
C SER A 53 -2.80 7.71 -28.84
N TRP A 54 -3.30 8.85 -28.37
CA TRP A 54 -4.40 8.93 -27.42
C TRP A 54 -5.25 10.17 -27.68
N GLU A 55 -6.41 10.24 -27.04
CA GLU A 55 -7.30 11.40 -27.13
C GLU A 55 -6.76 12.55 -26.28
N ALA A 56 -6.94 13.77 -26.76
CA ALA A 56 -6.54 14.98 -26.01
C ALA A 56 -7.31 15.08 -24.69
N SER A 57 -6.59 15.16 -23.59
CA SER A 57 -7.19 15.29 -22.26
C SER A 57 -7.55 16.75 -21.97
N GLU A 58 -8.71 16.94 -21.38
CA GLU A 58 -9.15 18.27 -20.97
C GLU A 58 -8.16 18.87 -19.96
N ASN A 59 -7.83 20.15 -20.13
CA ASN A 59 -6.87 20.91 -19.34
C ASN A 59 -5.40 20.45 -19.40
N ALA A 60 -5.03 19.50 -20.26
CA ALA A 60 -3.63 19.11 -20.44
C ALA A 60 -2.84 20.14 -21.24
N THR A 61 -1.57 20.33 -20.88
CA THR A 61 -0.60 21.11 -21.66
C THR A 61 0.54 20.23 -22.21
N SER A 62 0.70 19.06 -21.64
CA SER A 62 1.67 18.03 -22.06
C SER A 62 1.28 16.67 -21.47
N TYR A 63 2.02 15.65 -21.83
CA TYR A 63 1.81 14.28 -21.38
C TYR A 63 3.14 13.66 -20.94
N ALA A 64 3.11 12.86 -19.89
CA ALA A 64 4.22 12.00 -19.50
C ALA A 64 3.81 10.54 -19.73
N TRP A 65 4.65 9.77 -20.37
CA TRP A 65 4.38 8.38 -20.71
C TRP A 65 5.47 7.45 -20.19
N LYS A 66 5.12 6.18 -20.02
CA LYS A 66 6.04 5.12 -19.64
C LYS A 66 5.73 3.84 -20.44
N LEU A 67 6.77 3.08 -20.72
CA LEU A 67 6.69 1.77 -21.36
C LEU A 67 7.37 0.73 -20.47
N LEU A 68 6.65 -0.33 -20.17
CA LEU A 68 7.10 -1.43 -19.31
C LEU A 68 7.27 -2.70 -20.14
N LYS A 69 8.24 -3.56 -19.78
CA LYS A 69 8.31 -4.95 -20.21
C LYS A 69 8.04 -5.81 -18.99
N GLY A 70 6.88 -6.50 -18.96
CA GLY A 70 6.35 -7.03 -17.72
C GLY A 70 6.10 -5.89 -16.74
N MET A 71 6.81 -5.90 -15.59
CA MET A 71 6.74 -4.83 -14.59
C MET A 71 7.94 -3.88 -14.62
N THR A 72 8.91 -4.10 -15.49
CA THR A 72 10.13 -3.31 -15.56
C THR A 72 9.92 -2.09 -16.46
N LEU A 73 10.23 -0.90 -15.96
CA LEU A 73 10.26 0.31 -16.75
C LEU A 73 11.40 0.20 -17.78
N VAL A 74 11.02 0.17 -19.06
CA VAL A 74 12.00 0.09 -20.16
C VAL A 74 12.32 1.48 -20.67
N LYS A 75 11.30 2.32 -20.83
CA LYS A 75 11.43 3.69 -21.29
C LYS A 75 10.33 4.56 -20.75
N ASP A 76 10.63 5.83 -20.59
CA ASP A 76 9.68 6.89 -20.27
C ASP A 76 10.04 8.18 -21.01
N GLY A 77 9.14 9.14 -20.93
CA GLY A 77 9.37 10.43 -21.55
C GLY A 77 8.15 11.35 -21.47
N SER A 78 8.25 12.47 -22.17
CA SER A 78 7.17 13.44 -22.27
C SER A 78 6.88 13.82 -23.71
N SER A 79 5.63 14.25 -23.98
CA SER A 79 5.17 14.75 -25.26
C SER A 79 4.23 15.94 -25.06
N THR A 80 4.30 16.92 -25.97
CA THR A 80 3.28 17.98 -26.08
C THR A 80 2.16 17.59 -27.05
N GLU A 81 2.33 16.50 -27.77
CA GLU A 81 1.35 15.94 -28.71
C GLU A 81 0.68 14.71 -28.08
N CYS A 82 -0.49 14.35 -28.61
CA CYS A 82 -1.22 13.15 -28.19
C CYS A 82 -0.70 11.89 -28.90
N ALA A 83 0.59 11.79 -29.08
CA ALA A 83 1.26 10.66 -29.71
C ALA A 83 2.72 10.57 -29.28
N VAL A 84 3.27 9.35 -29.38
CA VAL A 84 4.69 9.05 -29.18
C VAL A 84 5.13 7.88 -30.05
N ASN A 85 6.38 7.92 -30.50
CA ASN A 85 7.06 6.78 -31.09
C ASN A 85 8.21 6.37 -30.16
N VAL A 86 8.18 5.13 -29.68
CA VAL A 86 9.18 4.57 -28.76
C VAL A 86 10.04 3.58 -29.52
N ASN A 87 11.29 3.96 -29.81
CA ASN A 87 12.25 3.16 -30.59
C ASN A 87 13.23 2.41 -29.68
N GLY A 88 14.01 1.49 -30.29
CA GLY A 88 15.07 0.72 -29.60
C GLY A 88 14.48 -0.27 -28.63
N LEU A 89 13.41 -0.94 -29.04
CA LEU A 89 12.76 -2.03 -28.36
C LEU A 89 13.25 -3.36 -28.93
N GLU A 90 13.08 -4.43 -28.18
CA GLU A 90 13.40 -5.77 -28.61
C GLU A 90 12.31 -6.31 -29.56
N GLU A 91 12.68 -7.05 -30.57
CA GLU A 91 11.74 -7.64 -31.52
C GLU A 91 10.91 -8.77 -30.89
N GLY A 92 9.66 -8.89 -31.30
CA GLY A 92 8.76 -9.96 -30.86
C GLY A 92 8.41 -9.90 -29.37
N CYS A 93 8.69 -8.80 -28.69
CA CYS A 93 8.44 -8.62 -27.26
C CYS A 93 7.16 -7.85 -26.97
N SER A 94 6.44 -8.25 -25.91
CA SER A 94 5.26 -7.53 -25.41
C SER A 94 5.64 -6.47 -24.41
N TYR A 95 4.99 -5.31 -24.53
CA TYR A 95 5.19 -4.12 -23.69
C TYR A 95 3.86 -3.55 -23.22
N SER A 96 3.84 -2.95 -22.03
CA SER A 96 2.69 -2.25 -21.48
C SER A 96 2.96 -0.74 -21.49
N PHE A 97 2.14 0.02 -22.20
CA PHE A 97 2.23 1.47 -22.32
C PHE A 97 1.22 2.16 -21.40
N ALA A 98 1.62 3.24 -20.72
CA ALA A 98 0.71 4.13 -20.01
C ALA A 98 1.11 5.58 -20.19
N VAL A 99 0.11 6.47 -20.17
CA VAL A 99 0.31 7.92 -20.33
C VAL A 99 -0.54 8.69 -19.33
N ARG A 100 -0.02 9.80 -18.83
CA ARG A 100 -0.74 10.74 -17.97
C ARG A 100 -0.68 12.14 -18.55
N ALA A 101 -1.68 12.95 -18.27
CA ALA A 101 -1.74 14.35 -18.68
C ALA A 101 -1.10 15.25 -17.63
N CYS A 102 -0.42 16.30 -18.08
CA CYS A 102 0.30 17.25 -17.26
C CYS A 102 -0.15 18.69 -17.55
N ARG A 103 -0.18 19.55 -16.51
CA ARG A 103 -0.40 20.99 -16.59
C ARG A 103 0.45 21.70 -15.53
N GLY A 104 1.65 22.13 -15.90
CA GLY A 104 2.62 22.58 -14.91
C GLY A 104 2.95 21.45 -13.91
N GLU A 105 2.82 21.71 -12.62
CA GLU A 105 3.03 20.72 -11.58
C GLU A 105 1.83 19.79 -11.34
N LYS A 106 0.71 20.02 -12.02
CA LYS A 106 -0.49 19.20 -11.87
C LYS A 106 -0.48 18.04 -12.85
N LEU A 107 -0.65 16.83 -12.33
CA LEU A 107 -0.58 15.58 -13.06
C LEU A 107 -1.91 14.82 -12.90
N SER A 108 -2.39 14.21 -13.98
CA SER A 108 -3.44 13.20 -13.87
C SER A 108 -2.87 11.88 -13.34
N ALA A 109 -3.73 10.93 -12.98
CA ALA A 109 -3.33 9.53 -12.90
C ALA A 109 -2.81 9.06 -14.28
N TYR A 110 -2.02 7.98 -14.30
CA TYR A 110 -1.71 7.27 -15.54
C TYR A 110 -2.98 6.59 -16.08
N SER A 111 -3.07 6.48 -17.38
CA SER A 111 -4.07 5.62 -18.04
C SER A 111 -3.94 4.16 -17.59
N PRO A 112 -4.98 3.33 -17.80
CA PRO A 112 -4.79 1.88 -17.78
C PRO A 112 -3.64 1.47 -18.71
N LEU A 113 -2.96 0.37 -18.38
CA LEU A 113 -1.90 -0.18 -19.21
C LEU A 113 -2.48 -0.66 -20.55
N PHE A 114 -1.83 -0.29 -21.63
CA PHE A 114 -2.16 -0.72 -22.99
C PHE A 114 -1.08 -1.67 -23.50
N GLU A 115 -1.47 -2.91 -23.76
CA GLU A 115 -0.53 -3.95 -24.23
C GLU A 115 -0.26 -3.83 -25.73
N ALA A 116 1.01 -3.90 -26.11
CA ALA A 116 1.45 -3.87 -27.51
C ALA A 116 2.70 -4.75 -27.67
N THR A 117 2.83 -5.36 -28.85
CA THR A 117 3.94 -6.27 -29.16
C THR A 117 4.68 -5.79 -30.40
N THR A 118 6.01 -5.75 -30.34
CA THR A 118 6.87 -5.47 -31.50
C THR A 118 6.79 -6.63 -32.52
N LEU A 119 7.00 -6.33 -33.78
CA LEU A 119 7.02 -7.36 -34.85
C LEU A 119 8.26 -8.23 -34.69
N LYS A 120 8.13 -9.50 -35.10
CA LYS A 120 9.26 -10.43 -35.24
C LYS A 120 9.72 -10.47 -36.69
N SER A 121 11.01 -10.40 -36.90
CA SER A 121 11.59 -10.54 -38.26
C SER A 121 11.29 -11.93 -38.82
N GLU A 122 10.71 -12.02 -40.02
CA GLU A 122 10.61 -13.29 -40.74
C GLU A 122 12.00 -13.68 -41.24
N GLY A 123 12.74 -14.44 -40.46
CA GLY A 123 14.07 -14.95 -40.81
C GLY A 123 14.20 -16.43 -40.56
N GLY A 124 14.29 -17.19 -41.62
CA GLY A 124 14.84 -18.53 -41.80
C GLY A 124 14.66 -19.56 -40.69
N GLU A 125 13.96 -20.65 -41.03
CA GLU A 125 13.86 -21.87 -40.22
C GLU A 125 15.22 -22.31 -39.68
N ASN A 126 15.45 -22.20 -38.39
CA ASN A 126 16.54 -22.86 -37.70
C ASN A 126 16.00 -24.18 -37.12
N PRO A 127 16.49 -25.35 -37.56
CA PRO A 127 16.03 -26.61 -37.00
C PRO A 127 16.66 -26.83 -35.63
N ASN A 128 15.84 -26.80 -34.63
CA ASN A 128 16.12 -27.12 -33.25
C ASN A 128 16.55 -25.91 -32.37
N PRO A 129 15.63 -25.17 -31.77
CA PRO A 129 16.03 -24.27 -30.72
C PRO A 129 16.49 -25.10 -29.51
N GLY A 130 17.76 -24.99 -29.19
CA GLY A 130 18.23 -25.30 -27.85
C GLY A 130 17.46 -24.46 -26.82
N PRO A 131 17.52 -24.75 -25.51
CA PRO A 131 16.86 -23.95 -24.50
C PRO A 131 17.24 -22.47 -24.73
N GLU A 132 16.24 -21.59 -24.71
CA GLU A 132 16.50 -20.16 -24.86
C GLU A 132 17.55 -19.74 -23.82
N PRO A 133 18.57 -18.96 -24.21
CA PRO A 133 19.53 -18.45 -23.22
C PRO A 133 18.76 -17.68 -22.15
N GLY A 134 19.11 -17.92 -20.90
CA GLY A 134 18.60 -17.15 -19.78
C GLY A 134 18.88 -15.65 -19.95
N PRO A 135 18.32 -14.79 -19.09
CA PRO A 135 18.57 -13.35 -19.16
C PRO A 135 20.08 -13.07 -19.03
N GLU A 136 20.56 -12.07 -19.78
CA GLU A 136 21.94 -11.62 -19.62
C GLU A 136 22.14 -11.06 -18.20
N PRO A 137 23.23 -11.41 -17.51
CA PRO A 137 23.51 -10.91 -16.17
C PRO A 137 23.59 -9.38 -16.14
N ILE A 138 22.99 -8.79 -15.09
CA ILE A 138 23.06 -7.34 -14.87
C ILE A 138 24.48 -6.96 -14.44
N GLU A 139 25.10 -6.03 -15.16
CA GLU A 139 26.31 -5.37 -14.68
C GLU A 139 25.96 -4.49 -13.46
N ASP A 140 26.81 -4.58 -12.40
CA ASP A 140 26.66 -3.77 -11.19
C ASP A 140 25.30 -3.97 -10.50
N VAL A 141 24.98 -5.21 -10.17
CA VAL A 141 23.67 -5.62 -9.58
C VAL A 141 23.28 -4.74 -8.40
N TYR A 142 24.22 -4.39 -7.50
CA TYR A 142 23.91 -3.58 -6.32
C TYR A 142 23.36 -2.19 -6.69
N GLU A 143 23.96 -1.50 -7.67
CA GLU A 143 23.47 -0.18 -8.10
C GLU A 143 22.05 -0.26 -8.68
N LYS A 144 21.71 -1.40 -9.29
CA LYS A 144 20.36 -1.64 -9.83
C LYS A 144 19.33 -1.99 -8.75
N MET A 145 19.75 -2.28 -7.53
CA MET A 145 18.83 -2.52 -6.40
C MET A 145 18.16 -1.25 -5.91
N MET A 146 18.68 -0.06 -6.21
CA MET A 146 18.12 1.21 -5.78
C MET A 146 17.88 1.27 -4.26
N ILE A 147 18.86 0.76 -3.47
CA ILE A 147 18.78 0.82 -2.01
C ILE A 147 18.68 2.29 -1.58
N PRO A 148 17.75 2.65 -0.67
CA PRO A 148 17.65 4.03 -0.20
C PRO A 148 18.98 4.54 0.33
N ALA A 149 19.47 5.68 -0.18
CA ALA A 149 20.75 6.26 0.23
C ALA A 149 20.84 6.54 1.74
N ALA A 150 19.70 6.78 2.36
CA ALA A 150 19.58 6.97 3.81
C ALA A 150 19.92 5.71 4.63
N GLU A 151 20.03 4.54 4.01
CA GLU A 151 20.38 3.26 4.65
C GLU A 151 21.86 2.88 4.50
N GLU A 152 22.69 3.74 3.96
CA GLU A 152 24.14 3.51 3.82
C GLU A 152 24.90 3.54 5.18
N ASP A 153 24.18 3.54 6.30
CA ASP A 153 24.73 3.47 7.67
C ASP A 153 25.27 2.07 8.06
N GLY A 154 25.12 1.08 7.19
CA GLY A 154 25.60 -0.29 7.40
C GLY A 154 24.73 -1.13 8.34
N ILE A 155 23.58 -0.62 8.80
CA ILE A 155 22.67 -1.35 9.69
C ILE A 155 21.57 -2.01 8.86
N ALA A 156 21.38 -3.33 9.05
CA ALA A 156 20.30 -4.05 8.39
C ALA A 156 18.93 -3.60 8.94
N ARG A 157 18.02 -3.27 8.04
CA ARG A 157 16.59 -3.08 8.33
C ARG A 157 15.84 -4.40 8.14
N ALA A 158 14.54 -4.40 8.41
CA ALA A 158 13.67 -5.54 8.07
C ALA A 158 13.75 -5.91 6.57
N PHE A 159 13.84 -4.90 5.75
CA PHE A 159 14.11 -4.93 4.30
C PHE A 159 14.48 -3.50 3.88
N PRO A 160 15.10 -3.28 2.72
CA PRO A 160 15.34 -1.93 2.24
C PRO A 160 14.01 -1.14 2.08
N GLY A 161 13.92 0.03 2.72
CA GLY A 161 12.70 0.83 2.81
C GLY A 161 11.82 0.54 4.03
N ALA A 162 12.28 -0.30 4.96
CA ALA A 162 11.59 -0.48 6.25
C ALA A 162 11.88 0.71 7.19
N GLU A 163 10.81 1.30 7.74
CA GLU A 163 10.87 2.51 8.54
C GLU A 163 10.06 2.37 9.84
N GLY A 164 10.24 3.32 10.78
CA GLY A 164 9.48 3.38 12.03
C GLY A 164 9.87 2.35 13.08
N GLY A 165 9.01 2.10 14.05
CA GLY A 165 9.29 1.25 15.22
C GLY A 165 9.65 -0.19 14.90
N GLY A 166 9.06 -0.74 13.85
CA GLY A 166 9.33 -2.12 13.36
C GLY A 166 10.49 -2.24 12.37
N MET A 167 11.25 -1.18 12.13
CA MET A 167 12.26 -1.17 11.05
C MET A 167 13.41 -2.18 11.25
N TYR A 168 13.59 -2.70 12.44
CA TYR A 168 14.66 -3.67 12.75
C TYR A 168 14.18 -5.11 12.89
N VAL A 169 12.93 -5.38 12.57
CA VAL A 169 12.35 -6.74 12.55
C VAL A 169 13.14 -7.61 11.58
N THR A 170 13.48 -8.83 11.99
CA THR A 170 14.28 -9.74 11.16
C THR A 170 13.44 -10.77 10.40
N GLY A 171 12.21 -11.02 10.86
CA GLY A 171 11.33 -12.01 10.22
C GLY A 171 12.00 -13.37 10.05
N GLY A 172 11.89 -13.92 8.85
CA GLY A 172 12.45 -15.22 8.49
C GLY A 172 13.88 -15.22 7.98
N ARG A 173 14.64 -14.13 8.15
CA ARG A 173 16.00 -13.97 7.62
C ARG A 173 16.89 -15.19 7.82
N GLY A 174 17.50 -15.70 6.74
CA GLY A 174 18.39 -16.85 6.74
C GLY A 174 17.75 -18.20 7.06
N GLY A 175 16.41 -18.22 7.19
CA GLY A 175 15.63 -19.42 7.50
C GLY A 175 15.36 -20.32 6.30
N LYS A 176 14.35 -21.19 6.43
CA LYS A 176 13.85 -22.03 5.35
C LYS A 176 12.90 -21.23 4.46
N VAL A 177 12.87 -21.59 3.17
CA VAL A 177 11.86 -21.10 2.23
C VAL A 177 10.73 -22.12 2.11
N TYR A 178 9.51 -21.62 2.01
CA TYR A 178 8.30 -22.42 1.76
C TYR A 178 7.54 -21.80 0.59
N HIS A 179 7.34 -22.61 -0.45
CA HIS A 179 6.62 -22.24 -1.67
C HIS A 179 5.13 -22.46 -1.50
N VAL A 180 4.33 -21.47 -1.83
CA VAL A 180 2.88 -21.59 -1.96
C VAL A 180 2.57 -21.86 -3.43
N THR A 181 2.28 -23.12 -3.73
CA THR A 181 2.07 -23.63 -5.09
C THR A 181 0.59 -23.89 -5.41
N THR A 182 -0.31 -23.70 -4.43
CA THR A 182 -1.76 -23.85 -4.60
C THR A 182 -2.53 -22.75 -3.87
N LEU A 183 -3.70 -22.42 -4.40
CA LEU A 183 -4.66 -21.50 -3.75
C LEU A 183 -5.60 -22.22 -2.77
N GLU A 184 -5.47 -23.52 -2.62
CA GLU A 184 -6.27 -24.28 -1.67
C GLU A 184 -5.84 -24.03 -0.22
N ASP A 185 -6.82 -23.78 0.66
CA ASP A 185 -6.57 -23.69 2.10
C ASP A 185 -6.57 -25.09 2.72
N SER A 186 -5.39 -25.66 2.93
CA SER A 186 -5.20 -26.98 3.50
C SER A 186 -4.00 -27.04 4.44
N SER A 187 -3.82 -28.19 5.12
CA SER A 187 -2.63 -28.47 5.91
C SER A 187 -1.54 -29.22 5.13
N SER A 188 -1.70 -29.39 3.82
CA SER A 188 -0.75 -30.06 2.95
C SER A 188 0.35 -29.11 2.49
N GLU A 189 1.54 -29.63 2.26
CA GLU A 189 2.65 -28.90 1.68
C GLU A 189 2.23 -28.22 0.37
N GLY A 190 2.78 -27.03 0.11
CA GLY A 190 2.39 -26.19 -1.00
C GLY A 190 1.21 -25.25 -0.71
N SER A 191 0.48 -25.43 0.40
CA SER A 191 -0.57 -24.48 0.80
C SER A 191 -0.04 -23.38 1.72
N PHE A 192 -0.68 -22.21 1.68
CA PHE A 192 -0.30 -21.07 2.52
C PHE A 192 -0.42 -21.41 4.03
N ARG A 193 -1.52 -22.07 4.44
CA ARG A 193 -1.72 -22.49 5.85
C ARG A 193 -0.64 -23.45 6.32
N TYR A 194 -0.21 -24.39 5.49
CA TYR A 194 0.89 -25.28 5.82
C TYR A 194 2.17 -24.50 6.12
N ALA A 195 2.56 -23.60 5.24
CA ALA A 195 3.76 -22.77 5.37
C ALA A 195 3.71 -21.86 6.62
N VAL A 196 2.57 -21.24 6.90
CA VAL A 196 2.35 -20.42 8.11
C VAL A 196 2.52 -21.25 9.39
N ASN A 197 2.05 -22.48 9.41
CA ASN A 197 2.08 -23.35 10.59
C ASN A 197 3.46 -23.97 10.88
N GLN A 198 4.44 -23.82 9.99
CA GLN A 198 5.79 -24.31 10.24
C GLN A 198 6.48 -23.54 11.38
N LYS A 199 7.57 -24.09 11.91
CA LYS A 199 8.33 -23.50 13.03
C LYS A 199 9.74 -23.10 12.61
N GLY A 200 10.31 -22.19 13.37
CA GLY A 200 11.64 -21.63 13.15
C GLY A 200 11.66 -20.55 12.06
N PRO A 201 12.81 -19.91 11.85
CA PRO A 201 12.97 -18.86 10.87
C PRO A 201 12.60 -19.35 9.47
N ARG A 202 11.69 -18.61 8.78
CA ARG A 202 11.19 -19.00 7.47
C ARG A 202 10.67 -17.84 6.65
N THR A 203 10.83 -17.94 5.35
CA THR A 203 10.25 -17.05 4.36
C THR A 203 9.23 -17.82 3.53
N ILE A 204 8.05 -17.24 3.34
CA ILE A 204 7.00 -17.79 2.47
C ILE A 204 7.00 -17.00 1.18
N VAL A 205 7.19 -17.69 0.06
CA VAL A 205 7.11 -17.17 -1.30
C VAL A 205 5.92 -17.79 -2.04
N PHE A 206 5.45 -17.14 -3.09
CA PHE A 206 4.25 -17.56 -3.83
C PHE A 206 4.60 -17.81 -5.30
N ASP A 207 4.34 -19.02 -5.77
CA ASP A 207 4.50 -19.43 -7.16
C ASP A 207 3.17 -19.29 -7.93
N VAL A 208 2.12 -18.88 -7.24
CA VAL A 208 0.75 -18.72 -7.78
C VAL A 208 0.20 -17.34 -7.49
N ALA A 209 -0.71 -16.88 -8.35
CA ALA A 209 -1.52 -15.68 -8.15
C ALA A 209 -2.99 -16.05 -7.99
N GLY A 210 -3.72 -15.34 -7.13
CA GLY A 210 -5.14 -15.57 -6.98
C GLY A 210 -5.66 -15.32 -5.58
N THR A 211 -6.87 -15.83 -5.32
CA THR A 211 -7.52 -15.70 -4.02
C THR A 211 -7.51 -17.02 -3.26
N ILE A 212 -6.91 -17.03 -2.08
CA ILE A 212 -6.96 -18.13 -1.13
C ILE A 212 -8.17 -17.93 -0.23
N THR A 213 -9.18 -18.78 -0.37
CA THR A 213 -10.36 -18.74 0.49
C THR A 213 -10.13 -19.60 1.73
N LEU A 214 -10.04 -18.98 2.89
CA LEU A 214 -9.78 -19.68 4.14
C LEU A 214 -11.02 -20.46 4.61
N ASN A 215 -10.84 -21.72 4.94
CA ASN A 215 -11.87 -22.60 5.53
C ASN A 215 -12.10 -22.36 7.03
N SER A 216 -11.10 -21.76 7.69
CA SER A 216 -11.12 -21.42 9.11
C SER A 216 -10.18 -20.25 9.38
N PRO A 217 -10.30 -19.54 10.51
CA PRO A 217 -9.37 -18.48 10.88
C PRO A 217 -7.91 -18.90 10.73
N LEU A 218 -7.08 -18.00 10.20
CA LEU A 218 -5.65 -18.23 10.06
C LEU A 218 -4.92 -17.60 11.25
N GLN A 219 -4.31 -18.43 12.09
CA GLN A 219 -3.56 -17.96 13.26
C GLN A 219 -2.05 -18.10 13.01
N ILE A 220 -1.33 -16.97 13.01
CA ILE A 220 0.13 -16.93 12.95
C ILE A 220 0.67 -17.08 14.37
N LYS A 221 0.95 -18.35 14.78
CA LYS A 221 1.36 -18.72 16.14
C LYS A 221 2.87 -18.90 16.28
N ASN A 222 3.58 -19.01 15.17
CA ASN A 222 5.01 -19.24 15.14
C ASN A 222 5.69 -18.02 14.56
N GLY A 223 6.57 -17.41 15.32
CA GLY A 223 7.33 -16.24 14.92
C GLY A 223 8.46 -16.53 13.94
N ASP A 224 9.37 -15.56 13.81
CA ASP A 224 10.50 -15.61 12.88
C ASP A 224 10.02 -15.88 11.44
N LEU A 225 9.05 -15.08 10.98
CA LEU A 225 8.35 -15.31 9.73
C LEU A 225 8.37 -14.09 8.82
N THR A 226 8.73 -14.30 7.56
CA THR A 226 8.50 -13.35 6.47
C THR A 226 7.46 -13.93 5.49
N ILE A 227 6.39 -13.17 5.21
CA ILE A 227 5.41 -13.47 4.16
C ILE A 227 5.67 -12.48 3.02
N ALA A 228 6.26 -12.99 1.94
CA ALA A 228 6.71 -12.19 0.81
C ALA A 228 5.68 -12.21 -0.33
N GLY A 229 4.56 -11.50 -0.18
CA GLY A 229 3.50 -11.44 -1.19
C GLY A 229 3.92 -10.85 -2.52
N GLN A 230 5.00 -10.08 -2.57
CA GLN A 230 5.58 -9.52 -3.80
C GLN A 230 6.16 -10.58 -4.75
N THR A 231 6.40 -11.81 -4.29
CA THR A 231 6.87 -12.91 -5.14
C THR A 231 5.74 -13.51 -5.97
N ALA A 232 4.50 -13.31 -5.56
CA ALA A 232 3.36 -13.84 -6.31
C ALA A 232 3.31 -13.24 -7.72
N PRO A 233 3.19 -14.09 -8.76
CA PRO A 233 3.17 -13.61 -10.13
C PRO A 233 1.94 -12.76 -10.44
N GLY A 234 2.04 -11.87 -11.44
CA GLY A 234 0.92 -11.10 -11.97
C GLY A 234 0.20 -10.25 -10.93
N ASP A 235 -1.08 -10.52 -10.69
CA ASP A 235 -1.93 -9.70 -9.83
C ASP A 235 -1.75 -9.99 -8.33
N GLY A 236 -0.88 -10.91 -7.94
CA GLY A 236 -0.56 -11.19 -6.54
C GLY A 236 -1.60 -12.04 -5.81
N ILE A 237 -1.62 -11.95 -4.47
CA ILE A 237 -2.42 -12.81 -3.57
C ILE A 237 -3.46 -12.01 -2.78
N CYS A 238 -4.64 -12.61 -2.62
CA CYS A 238 -5.69 -12.18 -1.70
C CYS A 238 -6.08 -13.32 -0.75
N ILE A 239 -6.20 -13.03 0.53
CA ILE A 239 -6.71 -13.91 1.58
C ILE A 239 -8.17 -13.53 1.87
N LYS A 240 -9.10 -14.47 1.74
CA LYS A 240 -10.54 -14.25 1.79
C LYS A 240 -11.23 -15.12 2.83
N GLY A 241 -12.36 -14.65 3.36
CA GLY A 241 -13.42 -15.45 3.98
C GLY A 241 -13.29 -15.69 5.47
N ARG A 242 -12.09 -15.56 6.05
CA ARG A 242 -11.84 -15.64 7.50
C ARG A 242 -10.77 -14.66 7.91
N TYR A 243 -10.79 -14.26 9.18
CA TYR A 243 -9.77 -13.37 9.71
C TYR A 243 -8.39 -14.03 9.79
N THR A 244 -7.37 -13.18 9.73
CA THR A 244 -5.99 -13.56 10.07
C THR A 244 -5.62 -12.91 11.40
N ASN A 245 -5.03 -13.69 12.31
CA ASN A 245 -4.58 -13.11 13.58
C ASN A 245 -3.14 -13.50 13.89
N ILE A 246 -2.38 -12.51 14.40
CA ILE A 246 -0.98 -12.64 14.78
C ILE A 246 -0.90 -12.80 16.31
N THR A 247 -0.32 -13.91 16.77
CA THR A 247 -0.07 -14.19 18.20
C THR A 247 1.39 -14.59 18.44
N ALA A 248 2.28 -14.16 17.55
CA ALA A 248 3.70 -14.45 17.59
C ALA A 248 4.52 -13.19 17.29
N ASN A 249 5.81 -13.23 17.65
CA ASN A 249 6.74 -12.13 17.49
C ASN A 249 7.61 -12.30 16.25
N ASN A 250 8.27 -11.22 15.82
CA ASN A 250 9.23 -11.19 14.74
C ASN A 250 8.60 -11.60 13.40
N ILE A 251 7.65 -10.75 12.92
CA ILE A 251 6.82 -11.00 11.73
C ILE A 251 6.98 -9.88 10.72
N ILE A 252 7.23 -10.24 9.47
CA ILE A 252 7.20 -9.36 8.30
C ILE A 252 6.11 -9.84 7.35
N ILE A 253 5.18 -8.96 6.96
CA ILE A 253 4.14 -9.25 5.96
C ILE A 253 4.15 -8.14 4.92
N ARG A 254 4.31 -8.50 3.64
CA ARG A 254 4.42 -7.55 2.55
C ARG A 254 3.52 -7.92 1.37
N PHE A 255 2.87 -6.93 0.74
CA PHE A 255 2.10 -7.04 -0.51
C PHE A 255 0.99 -8.10 -0.50
N ILE A 256 0.34 -8.33 0.64
CA ILE A 256 -0.81 -9.24 0.78
C ILE A 256 -2.10 -8.43 0.90
N ARG A 257 -3.16 -8.91 0.26
CA ARG A 257 -4.53 -8.40 0.46
C ARG A 257 -5.25 -9.30 1.44
N PHE A 258 -5.80 -8.71 2.51
CA PHE A 258 -6.67 -9.36 3.47
C PHE A 258 -8.08 -8.80 3.28
N ARG A 259 -8.97 -9.57 2.67
CA ARG A 259 -10.38 -9.18 2.44
C ARG A 259 -11.30 -10.22 3.02
N LEU A 260 -11.95 -9.88 4.13
CA LEU A 260 -12.81 -10.82 4.84
C LEU A 260 -14.04 -11.18 4.00
N GLY A 261 -14.89 -10.20 3.67
CA GLY A 261 -16.20 -10.40 3.07
C GLY A 261 -17.25 -10.87 4.08
N ASP A 262 -18.51 -10.78 3.71
CA ASP A 262 -19.66 -11.16 4.54
C ASP A 262 -20.50 -12.32 3.93
N GLU A 263 -19.95 -12.98 2.92
CA GLU A 263 -20.67 -14.02 2.15
C GLU A 263 -20.61 -15.40 2.82
N ASP A 264 -19.63 -15.64 3.68
CA ASP A 264 -19.53 -16.89 4.42
C ASP A 264 -20.42 -16.85 5.68
N PRO A 265 -21.35 -17.80 5.84
CA PRO A 265 -22.27 -17.81 6.97
C PRO A 265 -21.62 -18.01 8.35
N ASN A 266 -20.35 -18.36 8.38
CA ASN A 266 -19.61 -18.52 9.63
C ASN A 266 -18.71 -17.30 9.97
N VAL A 267 -18.75 -16.22 9.20
CA VAL A 267 -18.14 -14.96 9.58
C VAL A 267 -18.91 -14.40 10.80
N SER A 268 -18.18 -14.01 11.84
CA SER A 268 -18.78 -13.54 13.08
C SER A 268 -18.80 -12.01 13.17
N ASP A 269 -19.55 -11.53 14.14
CA ASP A 269 -19.77 -10.10 14.40
C ASP A 269 -18.53 -9.33 14.93
N SER A 270 -17.43 -10.02 15.18
CA SER A 270 -16.17 -9.41 15.68
C SER A 270 -14.98 -9.76 14.79
N ASP A 271 -15.23 -10.15 13.54
CA ASP A 271 -14.17 -10.55 12.64
C ASP A 271 -13.54 -9.34 11.95
N ASP A 272 -12.27 -9.09 12.31
CA ASP A 272 -11.38 -8.17 11.63
C ASP A 272 -10.82 -8.83 10.36
N ALA A 273 -10.31 -8.04 9.39
CA ALA A 273 -9.59 -8.66 8.29
C ALA A 273 -8.24 -9.23 8.76
N ILE A 274 -7.49 -8.45 9.53
CA ILE A 274 -6.26 -8.88 10.21
C ILE A 274 -6.08 -8.13 11.53
N TRP A 275 -5.58 -8.82 12.55
CA TRP A 275 -5.27 -8.18 13.83
C TRP A 275 -4.15 -8.85 14.60
N GLY A 276 -3.54 -8.13 15.57
CA GLY A 276 -2.52 -8.66 16.49
C GLY A 276 -2.39 -7.83 17.75
N ARG A 277 -2.23 -8.50 18.89
CA ARG A 277 -2.08 -7.89 20.21
C ARG A 277 -1.07 -8.65 21.05
N TYR A 278 -0.40 -7.93 21.97
CA TYR A 278 0.57 -8.51 22.91
C TYR A 278 1.76 -9.20 22.23
N CYS A 279 2.16 -8.67 21.07
CA CYS A 279 3.27 -9.16 20.27
C CYS A 279 4.34 -8.09 20.14
N ASN A 280 5.56 -8.52 19.76
CA ASN A 280 6.68 -7.63 19.54
C ASN A 280 7.26 -7.84 18.14
N ASP A 281 7.88 -6.80 17.62
CA ASP A 281 8.66 -6.88 16.38
C ASP A 281 7.81 -7.32 15.18
N ILE A 282 6.91 -6.45 14.76
CA ILE A 282 6.02 -6.69 13.62
C ILE A 282 6.11 -5.54 12.64
N ILE A 283 6.19 -5.84 11.35
CA ILE A 283 6.03 -4.88 10.27
C ILE A 283 5.08 -5.39 9.19
N LEU A 284 4.06 -4.57 8.88
CA LEU A 284 3.17 -4.73 7.73
C LEU A 284 3.50 -3.65 6.70
N ASP A 285 3.78 -4.05 5.47
CA ASP A 285 4.22 -3.16 4.42
C ASP A 285 3.44 -3.39 3.12
N HIS A 286 2.88 -2.32 2.54
CA HIS A 286 2.14 -2.38 1.28
C HIS A 286 1.05 -3.46 1.25
N CYS A 287 0.32 -3.64 2.35
CA CYS A 287 -0.83 -4.54 2.43
C CYS A 287 -2.14 -3.79 2.19
N SER A 288 -3.17 -4.51 1.73
CA SER A 288 -4.53 -3.95 1.57
C SER A 288 -5.51 -4.74 2.42
N MET A 289 -6.27 -4.06 3.27
CA MET A 289 -7.28 -4.65 4.17
C MET A 289 -8.64 -4.06 3.84
N SER A 290 -9.64 -4.93 3.60
CA SER A 290 -10.97 -4.47 3.20
C SER A 290 -12.06 -5.44 3.62
N TRP A 291 -13.31 -4.94 3.61
CA TRP A 291 -14.52 -5.73 3.74
C TRP A 291 -14.61 -6.54 5.05
N CYS A 292 -14.07 -5.98 6.11
CA CYS A 292 -14.18 -6.50 7.48
C CYS A 292 -15.59 -6.28 8.05
N ILE A 293 -15.93 -7.03 9.09
CA ILE A 293 -17.20 -6.90 9.81
C ILE A 293 -17.06 -5.93 10.98
N ASP A 294 -15.95 -5.97 11.71
CA ASP A 294 -15.59 -5.01 12.77
C ASP A 294 -14.48 -4.10 12.27
N GLU A 295 -13.20 -4.37 12.45
CA GLU A 295 -12.10 -3.54 11.98
C GLU A 295 -11.36 -4.14 10.77
N CYS A 296 -10.83 -3.28 9.90
CA CYS A 296 -9.98 -3.75 8.83
C CYS A 296 -8.61 -4.22 9.32
N ALA A 297 -7.99 -3.47 10.26
CA ALA A 297 -6.73 -3.89 10.87
C ALA A 297 -6.55 -3.26 12.25
N SER A 298 -6.53 -4.09 13.30
CA SER A 298 -6.34 -3.65 14.69
C SER A 298 -5.02 -4.14 15.26
N PHE A 299 -4.11 -3.20 15.55
CA PHE A 299 -2.80 -3.48 16.14
C PHE A 299 -2.54 -2.53 17.30
N TYR A 300 -2.60 -3.05 18.50
CA TYR A 300 -2.36 -2.31 19.75
C TYR A 300 -1.82 -3.24 20.83
N ALA A 301 -1.26 -2.70 21.89
CA ALA A 301 -0.52 -3.45 22.90
C ALA A 301 0.66 -4.27 22.32
N ASN A 302 1.21 -3.83 21.19
CA ASN A 302 2.40 -4.40 20.58
C ASN A 302 3.62 -3.51 20.88
N GLU A 303 4.82 -4.03 20.75
CA GLU A 303 6.06 -3.28 20.87
C GLU A 303 6.90 -3.38 19.60
N ASN A 304 7.59 -2.30 19.20
CA ASN A 304 8.37 -2.23 17.96
C ASN A 304 7.53 -2.61 16.73
N PHE A 305 6.48 -1.85 16.51
CA PHE A 305 5.49 -2.11 15.47
C PHE A 305 5.59 -1.06 14.34
N THR A 306 5.44 -1.51 13.11
CA THR A 306 5.18 -0.61 11.98
C THR A 306 4.06 -1.14 11.08
N MET A 307 3.15 -0.25 10.70
CA MET A 307 2.27 -0.41 9.54
C MET A 307 2.55 0.74 8.58
N GLN A 308 3.10 0.42 7.42
CA GLN A 308 3.50 1.42 6.43
C GLN A 308 2.91 1.13 5.05
N TRP A 309 2.53 2.19 4.35
CA TRP A 309 2.06 2.13 2.97
C TRP A 309 0.90 1.14 2.75
N CYS A 310 0.00 0.99 3.73
CA CYS A 310 -1.15 0.11 3.65
C CYS A 310 -2.42 0.86 3.23
N ILE A 311 -3.38 0.15 2.61
CA ILE A 311 -4.74 0.62 2.38
C ILE A 311 -5.68 -0.13 3.30
N LEU A 312 -6.42 0.58 4.15
CA LEU A 312 -7.55 0.08 4.92
C LEU A 312 -8.80 0.73 4.35
N ALA A 313 -9.72 -0.05 3.80
CA ALA A 313 -10.86 0.55 3.11
C ALA A 313 -12.12 -0.31 3.14
N GLU A 314 -13.26 0.39 3.04
CA GLU A 314 -14.56 -0.25 2.80
C GLU A 314 -14.90 -1.34 3.83
N SER A 315 -14.77 -1.03 5.12
CA SER A 315 -15.39 -1.86 6.17
C SER A 315 -16.91 -1.94 5.95
N LEU A 316 -17.51 -3.11 6.16
CA LEU A 316 -18.91 -3.37 5.86
C LEU A 316 -19.81 -2.87 7.00
N ARG A 317 -20.38 -1.67 6.85
CA ARG A 317 -21.08 -0.97 7.93
C ARG A 317 -22.32 -1.69 8.44
N SER A 318 -23.18 -2.16 7.57
CA SER A 318 -24.45 -2.78 7.94
C SER A 318 -24.54 -4.22 7.42
N SER A 319 -23.55 -5.04 7.77
CA SER A 319 -23.44 -6.43 7.31
C SER A 319 -24.08 -7.42 8.29
N VAL A 320 -23.28 -8.26 8.95
CA VAL A 320 -23.74 -9.33 9.86
C VAL A 320 -23.45 -9.05 11.33
N HIS A 321 -22.94 -7.86 11.68
CA HIS A 321 -22.58 -7.50 13.04
C HIS A 321 -23.82 -7.43 13.96
N SER A 322 -23.79 -8.13 15.10
CA SER A 322 -24.94 -8.26 16.02
C SER A 322 -25.39 -6.95 16.69
N LYS A 323 -24.49 -5.95 16.80
CA LYS A 323 -24.79 -4.61 17.34
C LYS A 323 -25.44 -3.67 16.31
N GLY A 324 -25.69 -4.11 15.09
CA GLY A 324 -26.18 -3.27 14.00
C GLY A 324 -25.06 -2.58 13.23
N ASP A 325 -25.26 -1.31 12.82
CA ASP A 325 -24.26 -0.59 12.04
C ASP A 325 -22.90 -0.53 12.74
N HIS A 326 -21.89 -1.07 12.07
CA HIS A 326 -20.50 -1.16 12.50
C HIS A 326 -19.59 -0.78 11.33
N GLY A 327 -18.45 -1.42 11.14
CA GLY A 327 -17.57 -1.18 10.01
C GLY A 327 -16.57 -0.07 10.27
N TYR A 328 -15.39 -0.47 10.75
CA TYR A 328 -14.38 0.41 11.29
C TYR A 328 -13.01 0.23 10.63
N GLY A 329 -12.18 1.28 10.69
CA GLY A 329 -10.82 1.24 10.17
C GLY A 329 -9.91 0.35 11.03
N GLY A 330 -9.61 0.79 12.25
CA GLY A 330 -8.77 0.00 13.15
C GLY A 330 -8.52 0.66 14.50
N ILE A 331 -8.13 -0.16 15.48
CA ILE A 331 -7.59 0.29 16.76
C ILE A 331 -6.07 0.19 16.68
N TRP A 332 -5.40 1.34 16.85
CA TRP A 332 -3.96 1.48 16.67
C TRP A 332 -3.30 1.99 17.95
N GLY A 333 -2.29 1.29 18.40
CA GLY A 333 -1.59 1.62 19.66
C GLY A 333 -0.33 0.79 19.83
N GLY A 334 0.26 0.88 21.02
CA GLY A 334 1.44 0.10 21.36
C GLY A 334 2.58 0.95 21.90
N SER A 335 3.75 0.37 21.98
CA SER A 335 5.01 1.01 22.38
C SER A 335 5.98 1.00 21.21
N ASN A 336 6.64 2.13 20.93
CA ASN A 336 7.44 2.28 19.71
C ASN A 336 6.66 1.85 18.46
N ALA A 337 5.42 2.33 18.33
CA ALA A 337 4.51 1.94 17.26
C ALA A 337 4.40 3.04 16.22
N SER A 338 4.73 2.73 14.97
CA SER A 338 4.66 3.66 13.85
C SER A 338 3.58 3.25 12.85
N PHE A 339 2.75 4.22 12.47
CA PHE A 339 1.71 4.06 11.46
C PHE A 339 1.89 5.19 10.46
N HIS A 340 2.45 4.89 9.28
CA HIS A 340 2.76 5.97 8.34
C HIS A 340 2.44 5.62 6.89
N HIS A 341 2.07 6.65 6.14
CA HIS A 341 1.72 6.56 4.72
C HIS A 341 0.59 5.55 4.43
N ASN A 342 -0.32 5.36 5.40
CA ASN A 342 -1.48 4.51 5.23
C ASN A 342 -2.70 5.32 4.75
N MET A 343 -3.61 4.65 4.08
CA MET A 343 -4.93 5.18 3.73
C MET A 343 -5.99 4.50 4.57
N LEU A 344 -6.83 5.28 5.27
CA LEU A 344 -8.07 4.83 5.87
C LEU A 344 -9.22 5.49 5.10
N ALA A 345 -10.04 4.69 4.42
CA ALA A 345 -11.06 5.21 3.53
C ALA A 345 -12.39 4.46 3.64
N HIS A 346 -13.51 5.20 3.63
CA HIS A 346 -14.86 4.63 3.65
C HIS A 346 -15.15 3.76 4.87
N HIS A 347 -14.77 4.23 6.08
CA HIS A 347 -15.10 3.61 7.35
C HIS A 347 -16.07 4.47 8.14
N ASP A 348 -17.04 3.85 8.83
CA ASP A 348 -17.95 4.63 9.66
C ASP A 348 -17.21 5.32 10.80
N SER A 349 -16.25 4.64 11.44
CA SER A 349 -15.49 5.15 12.59
C SER A 349 -14.11 4.48 12.70
N ARG A 350 -13.35 4.78 13.74
CA ARG A 350 -12.01 4.23 14.03
C ARG A 350 -11.02 4.49 12.88
N ASN A 351 -10.84 5.79 12.53
CA ASN A 351 -9.93 6.22 11.44
C ASN A 351 -8.66 6.97 11.94
N PRO A 352 -7.82 6.37 12.78
CA PRO A 352 -8.05 5.21 13.63
C PRO A 352 -8.69 5.57 14.98
N ARG A 353 -9.05 4.57 15.82
CA ARG A 353 -9.12 4.73 17.25
C ARG A 353 -7.71 4.53 17.83
N PHE A 354 -7.22 5.50 18.61
CA PHE A 354 -5.94 5.36 19.29
C PHE A 354 -6.13 4.62 20.60
N ASP A 355 -5.51 3.42 20.69
CA ASP A 355 -5.53 2.53 21.84
C ASP A 355 -6.95 2.09 22.28
N HIS A 356 -7.00 1.15 23.21
CA HIS A 356 -8.25 0.66 23.79
C HIS A 356 -8.00 0.13 25.20
N PRO A 357 -8.02 1.01 26.23
CA PRO A 357 -7.62 0.64 27.58
C PRO A 357 -8.42 -0.49 28.22
N HIS A 358 -9.65 -0.72 27.79
CA HIS A 358 -10.52 -1.77 28.34
C HIS A 358 -10.02 -3.19 28.21
N ILE A 359 -9.19 -3.46 27.22
CA ILE A 359 -8.76 -4.83 26.92
C ILE A 359 -7.55 -5.25 27.74
N TYR A 360 -6.92 -4.31 28.43
CA TYR A 360 -5.79 -4.65 29.28
C TYR A 360 -6.30 -5.30 30.57
N GLU A 361 -5.82 -6.49 30.87
CA GLU A 361 -6.23 -7.26 32.06
C GLU A 361 -5.89 -6.54 33.36
N ASP A 362 -4.75 -5.83 33.38
CA ASP A 362 -4.36 -4.95 34.48
C ASP A 362 -4.29 -3.49 34.00
N HIS A 363 -5.26 -2.70 34.39
CA HIS A 363 -5.32 -1.29 34.04
C HIS A 363 -4.22 -0.43 34.69
N ASN A 364 -3.46 -0.99 35.63
CA ASN A 364 -2.36 -0.29 36.32
C ASN A 364 -0.99 -0.60 35.69
N THR A 365 -0.85 -1.76 35.10
CA THR A 365 0.36 -2.20 34.39
C THR A 365 0.01 -2.58 32.97
N VAL A 366 -0.02 -1.62 32.08
CA VAL A 366 -0.30 -1.86 30.67
C VAL A 366 1.02 -2.13 29.96
N PRO A 367 1.36 -3.40 29.65
CA PRO A 367 2.55 -3.71 28.89
C PRO A 367 2.40 -3.15 27.48
N ASN A 368 3.53 -2.77 26.87
CA ASN A 368 3.57 -2.34 25.47
C ASN A 368 2.63 -1.16 25.16
N ARG A 369 2.52 -0.22 26.07
CA ARG A 369 1.83 1.05 25.89
C ARG A 369 2.84 2.18 26.02
N GLY A 370 3.15 2.82 24.93
CA GLY A 370 4.23 3.83 24.86
C GLY A 370 3.95 4.88 23.80
N VAL A 371 4.94 5.18 22.97
CA VAL A 371 4.82 6.18 21.91
C VAL A 371 4.13 5.60 20.69
N ILE A 372 3.17 6.36 20.15
CA ILE A 372 2.59 6.15 18.82
C ILE A 372 3.09 7.27 17.90
N ASP A 373 3.72 6.92 16.79
CA ASP A 373 4.01 7.85 15.69
C ASP A 373 3.00 7.63 14.55
N TYR A 374 2.12 8.60 14.35
CA TYR A 374 1.08 8.62 13.34
C TYR A 374 1.40 9.70 12.31
N ARG A 375 1.91 9.30 11.13
CA ARG A 375 2.58 10.21 10.21
C ARG A 375 2.20 9.97 8.75
N ASN A 376 1.95 11.07 8.01
CA ASN A 376 1.65 11.03 6.57
C ASN A 376 0.55 10.04 6.17
N ASN A 377 -0.46 9.84 7.03
CA ASN A 377 -1.62 9.02 6.69
C ASN A 377 -2.70 9.86 6.01
N VAL A 378 -3.51 9.22 5.19
CA VAL A 378 -4.71 9.79 4.59
C VAL A 378 -5.93 9.24 5.31
N VAL A 379 -6.78 10.13 5.82
CA VAL A 379 -8.10 9.80 6.36
C VAL A 379 -9.14 10.38 5.43
N TYR A 380 -9.85 9.51 4.72
CA TYR A 380 -10.81 9.89 3.70
C TYR A 380 -12.20 9.30 3.95
N ASP A 381 -13.24 10.10 3.72
CA ASP A 381 -14.64 9.69 3.72
C ASP A 381 -15.06 8.85 4.94
N TRP A 382 -14.80 9.39 6.14
CA TRP A 382 -15.29 8.81 7.40
C TRP A 382 -16.80 9.02 7.58
N GLY A 383 -17.47 8.12 8.28
CA GLY A 383 -18.88 8.27 8.65
C GLY A 383 -19.07 9.10 9.92
N SER A 384 -19.23 8.44 11.05
CA SER A 384 -19.52 9.09 12.35
C SER A 384 -18.29 9.75 12.96
N ASN A 385 -17.09 9.16 12.84
CA ASN A 385 -15.86 9.68 13.43
C ASN A 385 -14.64 9.53 12.49
N SER A 386 -13.77 10.56 12.51
CA SER A 386 -12.40 10.47 11.99
C SER A 386 -11.49 9.77 13.02
N SER A 387 -10.40 10.38 13.48
CA SER A 387 -9.52 9.79 14.51
C SER A 387 -9.97 10.17 15.91
N TYR A 388 -9.88 9.24 16.85
CA TYR A 388 -10.28 9.51 18.25
C TYR A 388 -9.63 8.54 19.25
N GLY A 389 -9.84 8.80 20.56
CA GLY A 389 -9.39 7.95 21.66
C GLY A 389 -8.17 8.49 22.37
N GLY A 390 -7.18 7.65 22.66
CA GLY A 390 -5.93 8.02 23.32
C GLY A 390 -6.02 8.17 24.83
N GLU A 391 -7.07 7.65 25.45
CA GLU A 391 -7.29 7.72 26.90
C GLU A 391 -6.09 7.22 27.68
N GLY A 392 -5.61 8.02 28.63
CA GLY A 392 -4.47 7.70 29.48
C GLY A 392 -3.10 7.66 28.77
N TYR A 393 -3.06 7.87 27.46
CA TYR A 393 -1.82 8.03 26.74
C TYR A 393 -1.16 9.35 27.13
N GLY A 394 -0.11 9.30 27.90
CA GLY A 394 0.61 10.48 28.37
C GLY A 394 0.40 10.86 29.84
N ALA A 395 -0.58 10.30 30.53
CA ALA A 395 -0.83 10.59 31.95
C ALA A 395 0.32 10.10 32.85
N GLY A 396 1.42 10.83 32.88
CA GLY A 396 2.58 10.58 33.75
C GLY A 396 3.41 9.33 33.43
N LYS A 397 3.17 8.65 32.28
CA LYS A 397 3.84 7.40 31.91
C LYS A 397 4.89 7.57 30.81
N GLY A 398 5.23 8.81 30.44
CA GLY A 398 6.23 9.11 29.40
C GLY A 398 5.79 8.72 27.98
N THR A 399 4.49 8.61 27.76
CA THR A 399 3.88 8.16 26.51
C THR A 399 3.19 9.31 25.81
N GLY A 400 3.10 9.26 24.50
CA GLY A 400 2.46 10.29 23.72
C GLY A 400 2.16 9.88 22.30
N ILE A 401 1.43 10.72 21.59
CA ILE A 401 1.04 10.52 20.20
C ILE A 401 1.65 11.63 19.33
N ASN A 402 2.47 11.26 18.35
CA ASN A 402 2.89 12.16 17.30
C ASN A 402 1.85 12.10 16.18
N MET A 403 1.33 13.23 15.75
CA MET A 403 0.49 13.38 14.56
C MET A 403 1.15 14.37 13.61
N VAL A 404 1.79 13.87 12.55
CA VAL A 404 2.66 14.68 11.68
C VAL A 404 2.31 14.44 10.20
N GLY A 405 2.08 15.52 9.46
CA GLY A 405 1.96 15.48 8.01
C GLY A 405 0.73 14.72 7.49
N ASN A 406 -0.27 14.42 8.32
CA ASN A 406 -1.45 13.66 7.89
C ASN A 406 -2.43 14.52 7.07
N CYS A 407 -3.16 13.90 6.15
CA CYS A 407 -4.17 14.53 5.32
C CYS A 407 -5.58 14.00 5.66
N TYR A 408 -6.44 14.90 6.13
CA TYR A 408 -7.86 14.63 6.43
C TYR A 408 -8.74 15.24 5.34
N LYS A 409 -9.40 14.40 4.56
CA LYS A 409 -10.26 14.83 3.46
C LYS A 409 -11.67 14.26 3.62
N PRO A 410 -12.68 15.09 3.98
CA PRO A 410 -14.06 14.64 4.00
C PRO A 410 -14.50 14.19 2.61
N GLY A 411 -15.29 13.13 2.56
CA GLY A 411 -15.94 12.60 1.36
C GLY A 411 -17.47 12.65 1.47
N PRO A 412 -18.18 11.99 0.53
CA PRO A 412 -19.65 12.04 0.48
C PRO A 412 -20.36 11.47 1.72
N SER A 413 -19.75 10.50 2.43
CA SER A 413 -20.33 9.92 3.65
C SER A 413 -19.95 10.68 4.92
N SER A 414 -19.00 11.63 4.85
CA SER A 414 -18.42 12.22 6.03
C SER A 414 -19.37 13.10 6.82
N THR A 415 -19.49 12.85 8.12
CA THR A 415 -20.02 13.84 9.05
C THR A 415 -19.06 15.02 9.17
N ASP A 416 -19.61 16.21 9.39
CA ASP A 416 -18.82 17.42 9.50
C ASP A 416 -18.05 17.45 10.82
N ARG A 417 -16.72 17.25 10.76
CA ARG A 417 -15.82 17.22 11.91
C ARG A 417 -14.69 18.22 11.68
N LYS A 418 -14.65 19.27 12.49
CA LYS A 418 -13.59 20.28 12.45
C LYS A 418 -12.49 19.93 13.46
N TYR A 419 -11.88 18.77 13.29
CA TYR A 419 -10.74 18.33 14.08
C TYR A 419 -9.94 17.21 13.36
N PHE A 420 -8.70 17.04 13.73
CA PHE A 420 -7.87 15.90 13.41
C PHE A 420 -8.07 14.77 14.42
N MET A 421 -8.27 15.13 15.69
CA MET A 421 -8.35 14.19 16.79
C MET A 421 -9.48 14.56 17.75
N ASP A 422 -10.38 13.62 18.02
CA ASP A 422 -11.29 13.65 19.17
C ASP A 422 -10.60 12.95 20.35
N ALA A 423 -9.91 13.72 21.18
CA ALA A 423 -9.09 13.22 22.29
C ALA A 423 -9.95 12.88 23.51
N TYR A 424 -9.90 11.64 23.93
CA TYR A 424 -10.65 11.18 25.10
C TYR A 424 -9.82 11.28 26.37
N GLY A 425 -10.43 11.79 27.45
CA GLY A 425 -9.78 11.94 28.76
C GLY A 425 -10.17 10.88 29.77
N VAL A 426 -11.37 10.35 29.66
CA VAL A 426 -11.88 9.27 30.50
C VAL A 426 -12.68 8.33 29.64
N TYR A 427 -12.44 7.05 29.75
CA TYR A 427 -13.20 6.10 28.97
C TYR A 427 -14.42 5.54 29.72
N ALA A 428 -14.22 4.83 30.79
CA ALA A 428 -15.31 4.26 31.61
C ALA A 428 -14.78 3.67 32.92
N LYS A 429 -15.70 3.17 33.73
CA LYS A 429 -15.35 2.29 34.84
C LYS A 429 -15.16 0.87 34.35
N CYS A 430 -14.14 0.20 34.85
CA CYS A 430 -13.97 -1.23 34.64
C CYS A 430 -15.21 -1.97 35.15
N SER A 431 -15.85 -2.76 34.29
CA SER A 431 -17.06 -3.51 34.65
C SER A 431 -16.78 -4.64 35.66
N SER A 432 -15.54 -5.16 35.69
CA SER A 432 -15.14 -6.27 36.55
C SER A 432 -14.63 -5.82 37.93
N CYS A 433 -13.94 -4.69 38.01
CA CYS A 433 -13.33 -4.21 39.28
C CYS A 433 -13.89 -2.89 39.81
N GLY A 434 -14.71 -2.18 39.00
CA GLY A 434 -15.31 -0.88 39.39
C GLY A 434 -14.32 0.29 39.41
N SER A 435 -13.04 0.08 39.12
CA SER A 435 -12.02 1.12 39.06
C SER A 435 -12.23 2.00 37.84
N ASN A 436 -11.87 3.30 37.95
CA ASN A 436 -11.75 4.12 36.75
C ASN A 436 -10.63 3.57 35.87
N ILE A 437 -10.95 3.39 34.60
CA ILE A 437 -9.96 3.00 33.60
C ILE A 437 -9.35 4.28 33.09
N GLU A 438 -8.13 4.53 33.48
CA GLU A 438 -7.27 5.60 33.02
C GLU A 438 -7.94 6.98 32.91
N GLU A 439 -7.52 7.87 33.74
CA GLU A 439 -7.86 9.29 33.68
C GLU A 439 -6.73 10.05 33.02
N GLY A 440 -7.06 10.92 32.09
CA GLY A 440 -6.13 11.82 31.43
C GLY A 440 -6.22 11.77 29.91
N TYR A 441 -6.13 12.94 29.32
CA TYR A 441 -6.03 13.10 27.87
C TYR A 441 -4.66 12.68 27.37
N PRO A 442 -4.53 12.26 26.09
CA PRO A 442 -3.23 11.97 25.52
C PRO A 442 -2.35 13.23 25.48
N LEU A 443 -1.05 13.06 25.69
CA LEU A 443 -0.08 14.07 25.29
C LEU A 443 0.12 13.95 23.78
N MET A 444 0.04 15.07 23.06
CA MET A 444 0.08 15.07 21.61
C MET A 444 1.12 16.04 21.09
N TYR A 445 1.94 15.57 20.15
CA TYR A 445 2.72 16.42 19.27
C TYR A 445 2.00 16.53 17.92
N MET A 446 1.66 17.75 17.52
CA MET A 446 0.90 18.03 16.30
C MET A 446 1.73 18.92 15.38
N SER A 447 1.97 18.47 14.16
CA SER A 447 2.75 19.27 13.19
C SER A 447 2.33 18.97 11.77
N ASP A 448 2.12 20.04 10.97
CA ASP A 448 1.86 19.96 9.53
C ASP A 448 0.72 18.99 9.13
N ASN A 449 -0.35 18.86 9.94
CA ASN A 449 -1.53 18.12 9.51
C ASN A 449 -2.45 19.03 8.68
N LEU A 450 -3.00 18.49 7.60
CA LEU A 450 -3.86 19.17 6.65
C LEU A 450 -5.30 18.67 6.73
N HIS A 451 -6.25 19.58 6.91
CA HIS A 451 -7.66 19.29 6.75
C HIS A 451 -8.18 20.02 5.49
N SER A 452 -8.58 19.26 4.46
CA SER A 452 -8.92 19.86 3.15
C SER A 452 -10.08 20.85 3.18
N LYS A 453 -10.93 20.82 4.21
CA LYS A 453 -12.08 21.72 4.39
C LYS A 453 -11.80 22.90 5.32
N TYR A 454 -10.91 22.77 6.31
CA TYR A 454 -10.71 23.74 7.38
C TYR A 454 -9.27 24.25 7.42
N ALA A 455 -9.05 25.42 6.83
CA ALA A 455 -7.72 26.00 6.71
C ALA A 455 -7.15 26.50 8.06
N ASP A 456 -7.99 26.91 8.98
CA ASP A 456 -7.57 27.42 10.28
C ASP A 456 -6.92 26.33 11.16
N ILE A 457 -7.50 25.14 11.24
CA ILE A 457 -6.87 24.03 11.97
C ILE A 457 -5.66 23.47 11.24
N SER A 458 -5.57 23.62 9.92
CA SER A 458 -4.37 23.28 9.16
C SER A 458 -3.23 24.26 9.42
N ALA A 459 -3.54 25.54 9.60
CA ALA A 459 -2.56 26.59 9.92
C ALA A 459 -2.06 26.53 11.37
N ASP A 460 -2.93 26.13 12.31
CA ASP A 460 -2.62 25.90 13.72
C ASP A 460 -3.22 24.55 14.15
N ASN A 461 -2.39 23.53 14.14
CA ASN A 461 -2.83 22.17 14.38
C ASN A 461 -3.38 21.94 15.80
N ALA A 462 -3.00 22.76 16.77
CA ALA A 462 -3.55 22.67 18.15
C ALA A 462 -5.06 22.95 18.18
N LEU A 463 -5.57 23.79 17.28
CA LEU A 463 -7.00 24.04 17.11
C LEU A 463 -7.77 22.84 16.56
N GLY A 464 -7.07 21.88 15.99
CA GLY A 464 -7.62 20.65 15.44
C GLY A 464 -7.74 19.50 16.45
N ILE A 465 -7.56 19.74 17.74
CA ILE A 465 -7.83 18.77 18.79
C ILE A 465 -9.17 19.12 19.43
N TYR A 466 -10.13 18.20 19.34
CA TYR A 466 -11.37 18.27 20.10
C TYR A 466 -11.21 17.46 21.39
N TRP A 467 -11.32 18.14 22.53
CA TRP A 467 -11.18 17.51 23.84
C TRP A 467 -12.55 16.97 24.27
N HIS A 468 -12.72 15.65 24.16
CA HIS A 468 -14.01 15.00 24.37
C HIS A 468 -14.52 15.18 25.81
N ASN A 469 -15.79 15.62 25.97
CA ASN A 469 -16.42 15.92 27.27
C ASN A 469 -15.69 16.97 28.11
N GLY A 470 -14.91 17.81 27.49
CA GLY A 470 -14.08 18.74 28.19
C GLY A 470 -14.73 20.06 28.55
N GLU A 471 -15.10 20.17 29.77
CA GLU A 471 -15.26 21.47 30.43
C GLU A 471 -13.91 21.84 31.06
N ALA A 472 -13.25 22.83 30.63
CA ALA A 472 -12.03 23.37 31.24
C ALA A 472 -10.72 22.59 30.97
N HIS A 473 -10.33 22.52 29.71
CA HIS A 473 -9.04 21.96 29.30
C HIS A 473 -7.82 22.82 29.56
N ALA A 474 -7.93 23.93 30.23
CA ALA A 474 -6.79 24.78 30.60
C ALA A 474 -5.61 24.03 31.25
N ASN A 475 -5.85 22.82 31.78
CA ASN A 475 -4.84 21.99 32.42
C ASN A 475 -4.53 20.66 31.70
N TYR A 476 -5.26 20.28 30.63
CA TYR A 476 -5.11 19.00 29.97
C TYR A 476 -4.65 19.12 28.49
N GLY A 477 -4.82 20.29 27.92
CA GLY A 477 -4.57 20.55 26.51
C GLY A 477 -3.13 20.91 26.20
N ILE A 478 -2.16 20.21 26.73
CA ILE A 478 -0.75 20.48 26.42
C ILE A 478 -0.38 19.68 25.17
N THR A 479 -0.25 20.38 24.06
CA THR A 479 0.54 19.89 22.93
C THR A 479 2.00 19.89 23.35
N ALA A 480 2.71 18.79 23.06
CA ALA A 480 4.14 18.73 23.30
C ALA A 480 4.87 19.63 22.31
N ASP A 481 5.89 20.35 22.78
CA ASP A 481 6.73 21.22 21.94
C ASP A 481 7.67 20.44 21.02
N LYS A 482 7.87 19.15 21.32
CA LYS A 482 8.76 18.24 20.58
C LYS A 482 8.08 16.89 20.37
N PRO A 483 8.43 16.16 19.30
CA PRO A 483 7.93 14.81 19.11
C PRO A 483 8.42 13.87 20.21
N PHE A 484 7.64 12.84 20.46
CA PHE A 484 8.02 11.74 21.33
C PHE A 484 8.91 10.78 20.54
N ALA A 485 10.03 10.37 21.14
CA ALA A 485 10.99 9.53 20.46
C ALA A 485 10.49 8.08 20.30
N VAL A 486 10.63 7.54 19.12
CA VAL A 486 10.50 6.11 18.83
C VAL A 486 11.89 5.50 18.75
N LYS A 487 12.15 4.47 19.54
CA LYS A 487 13.48 3.89 19.71
C LYS A 487 13.55 2.46 19.19
N GLY A 488 14.65 2.13 18.53
CA GLY A 488 14.99 0.77 18.18
C GLY A 488 15.51 -0.04 19.38
N PRO A 489 15.72 -1.35 19.18
CA PRO A 489 16.12 -2.28 20.25
C PRO A 489 17.42 -1.91 20.98
N SER A 490 18.35 -1.24 20.30
CA SER A 490 19.63 -0.79 20.90
C SER A 490 19.56 0.64 21.47
N GLY A 491 18.37 1.26 21.47
CA GLY A 491 18.14 2.62 21.96
C GLY A 491 18.42 3.73 20.94
N GLU A 492 18.79 3.39 19.72
CA GLU A 492 18.87 4.31 18.59
C GLU A 492 17.51 4.88 18.21
N SER A 493 17.48 6.09 17.66
CA SER A 493 16.21 6.66 17.17
C SER A 493 15.81 6.00 15.85
N CYS A 494 14.59 5.51 15.79
CA CYS A 494 13.97 5.08 14.54
C CYS A 494 13.84 6.27 13.59
N LYS A 495 13.65 5.99 12.30
CA LYS A 495 13.57 7.00 11.25
C LYS A 495 12.38 6.72 10.34
N VAL A 496 11.84 7.78 9.76
CA VAL A 496 10.75 7.71 8.77
C VAL A 496 10.94 8.81 7.73
N THR A 497 10.78 8.46 6.47
CA THR A 497 10.64 9.44 5.39
C THR A 497 9.35 10.22 5.62
N THR A 498 9.46 11.55 5.74
CA THR A 498 8.34 12.42 6.06
C THR A 498 8.10 13.38 4.91
N HIS A 499 6.89 13.37 4.37
CA HIS A 499 6.41 14.30 3.36
C HIS A 499 5.66 15.47 4.01
N SER A 500 5.58 16.60 3.31
CA SER A 500 4.64 17.64 3.69
C SER A 500 3.19 17.14 3.58
N SER A 501 2.30 17.64 4.42
CA SER A 501 0.87 17.25 4.39
C SER A 501 0.21 17.50 3.03
N SER A 502 0.70 18.47 2.27
CA SER A 502 0.21 18.77 0.91
C SER A 502 0.59 17.70 -0.12
N GLN A 503 1.67 16.95 0.12
CA GLN A 503 2.11 15.83 -0.73
C GLN A 503 1.47 14.50 -0.31
N THR A 504 1.10 14.36 0.97
CA THR A 504 0.65 13.09 1.58
C THR A 504 -0.47 12.42 0.79
N LEU A 505 -1.52 13.16 0.42
CA LEU A 505 -2.64 12.56 -0.32
C LEU A 505 -2.18 11.91 -1.63
N ARG A 506 -1.33 12.59 -2.38
CA ARG A 506 -0.86 12.10 -3.66
C ARG A 506 0.07 10.90 -3.49
N GLN A 507 1.05 11.01 -2.58
CA GLN A 507 2.01 9.92 -2.32
C GLN A 507 1.30 8.64 -1.86
N VAL A 508 0.39 8.75 -0.91
CA VAL A 508 -0.36 7.59 -0.41
C VAL A 508 -1.25 6.99 -1.50
N CYS A 509 -1.95 7.84 -2.28
CA CYS A 509 -2.77 7.36 -3.39
C CYS A 509 -1.94 6.67 -4.49
N ASP A 510 -0.72 7.10 -4.73
CA ASP A 510 0.13 6.50 -5.76
C ASP A 510 0.79 5.19 -5.32
N TRP A 511 1.21 5.08 -4.06
CA TRP A 511 2.10 4.00 -3.63
C TRP A 511 1.53 3.03 -2.58
N ALA A 512 0.52 3.39 -1.78
CA ALA A 512 -0.01 2.51 -0.73
C ALA A 512 -0.80 1.31 -1.26
N GLY A 513 -1.00 0.31 -0.39
CA GLY A 513 -1.65 -0.97 -0.68
C GLY A 513 -0.74 -1.97 -1.37
N ALA A 514 -1.29 -3.08 -1.85
CA ALA A 514 -0.56 -4.08 -2.65
C ALA A 514 -0.24 -3.51 -4.04
N SER A 515 0.57 -2.43 -4.06
CA SER A 515 0.75 -1.54 -5.19
C SER A 515 1.66 -2.09 -6.29
N LEU A 516 2.33 -3.23 -6.07
CA LEU A 516 3.07 -3.92 -7.12
C LEU A 516 2.15 -4.27 -8.31
N SER A 517 0.93 -4.72 -8.02
CA SER A 517 -0.14 -4.86 -9.00
C SER A 517 -1.47 -4.55 -8.31
N ARG A 518 -1.91 -3.29 -8.36
CA ARG A 518 -3.18 -2.90 -7.75
C ARG A 518 -4.36 -3.55 -8.45
N ASP A 519 -5.26 -4.16 -7.70
CA ASP A 519 -6.53 -4.62 -8.23
C ASP A 519 -7.58 -3.51 -8.36
N ALA A 520 -8.77 -3.85 -8.83
CA ALA A 520 -9.85 -2.89 -9.06
C ALA A 520 -10.33 -2.19 -7.78
N VAL A 521 -10.23 -2.84 -6.62
CA VAL A 521 -10.64 -2.25 -5.33
C VAL A 521 -9.65 -1.18 -4.92
N ASP A 522 -8.34 -1.51 -4.87
CA ASP A 522 -7.31 -0.58 -4.44
C ASP A 522 -7.20 0.64 -5.37
N ARG A 523 -7.30 0.42 -6.71
CA ARG A 523 -7.34 1.52 -7.69
C ARG A 523 -8.52 2.45 -7.44
N ARG A 524 -9.72 1.89 -7.31
CA ARG A 524 -10.94 2.66 -7.09
C ARG A 524 -10.88 3.47 -5.80
N VAL A 525 -10.43 2.89 -4.69
CA VAL A 525 -10.32 3.58 -3.40
C VAL A 525 -9.34 4.76 -3.48
N ALA A 526 -8.20 4.58 -4.13
CA ALA A 526 -7.24 5.66 -4.36
C ALA A 526 -7.85 6.77 -5.24
N GLU A 527 -8.57 6.42 -6.31
CA GLU A 527 -9.29 7.36 -7.17
C GLU A 527 -10.39 8.12 -6.40
N HIS A 528 -11.14 7.44 -5.54
CA HIS A 528 -12.14 8.07 -4.68
C HIS A 528 -11.50 9.14 -3.78
N ALA A 529 -10.39 8.82 -3.15
CA ALA A 529 -9.69 9.77 -2.30
C ALA A 529 -9.16 10.98 -3.08
N LEU A 530 -8.66 10.79 -4.30
CA LEU A 530 -8.21 11.88 -5.17
C LEU A 530 -9.38 12.75 -5.63
N ASN A 531 -10.48 12.15 -6.09
CA ASN A 531 -11.59 12.85 -6.75
C ASN A 531 -12.69 13.32 -5.79
N GLY A 532 -12.70 12.88 -4.53
CA GLY A 532 -13.74 13.23 -3.56
C GLY A 532 -15.06 12.47 -3.82
N SER A 533 -14.98 11.21 -4.23
CA SER A 533 -16.13 10.37 -4.61
C SER A 533 -16.19 9.07 -3.79
N GLY A 534 -17.11 8.18 -4.14
CA GLY A 534 -17.32 6.92 -3.42
C GLY A 534 -18.20 7.10 -2.19
N LYS A 535 -18.34 6.06 -1.40
CA LYS A 535 -19.18 6.05 -0.18
C LYS A 535 -18.83 4.86 0.72
N ILE A 536 -19.29 4.91 1.97
CA ILE A 536 -19.30 3.76 2.88
C ILE A 536 -20.25 2.71 2.33
N ILE A 537 -19.85 1.45 2.37
CA ILE A 537 -20.62 0.29 1.91
C ILE A 537 -21.09 -0.57 3.09
N ASP A 538 -22.16 -1.33 2.87
CA ASP A 538 -22.80 -2.14 3.90
C ASP A 538 -22.48 -3.63 3.76
N CYS A 539 -22.29 -4.12 2.53
CA CYS A 539 -22.06 -5.54 2.22
C CYS A 539 -21.37 -5.71 0.86
N VAL A 540 -20.86 -6.91 0.60
CA VAL A 540 -20.20 -7.21 -0.69
C VAL A 540 -21.21 -7.49 -1.79
N SER A 541 -22.12 -8.45 -1.57
CA SER A 541 -23.11 -8.88 -2.55
C SER A 541 -24.39 -8.06 -2.48
N SER A 542 -25.11 -7.95 -3.61
CA SER A 542 -26.40 -7.25 -3.70
C SER A 542 -27.38 -7.71 -2.62
N THR A 543 -27.79 -6.77 -1.78
CA THR A 543 -28.73 -7.03 -0.68
C THR A 543 -29.78 -5.90 -0.63
N SER A 544 -31.05 -6.26 -0.62
CA SER A 544 -32.14 -5.28 -0.61
C SER A 544 -32.05 -4.29 0.54
N GLY A 545 -32.06 -3.00 0.22
CA GLY A 545 -32.01 -1.90 1.19
C GLY A 545 -30.62 -1.57 1.75
N LYS A 546 -29.56 -2.20 1.21
CA LYS A 546 -28.16 -1.95 1.60
C LYS A 546 -27.35 -1.40 0.43
N VAL A 547 -26.28 -0.68 0.75
CA VAL A 547 -25.27 -0.24 -0.22
C VAL A 547 -24.25 -1.36 -0.38
N SER A 548 -24.20 -2.01 -1.53
CA SER A 548 -23.30 -3.13 -1.77
C SER A 548 -22.21 -2.79 -2.78
N VAL A 549 -21.08 -3.49 -2.67
CA VAL A 549 -20.01 -3.42 -3.69
C VAL A 549 -20.54 -3.80 -5.06
N ALA A 550 -21.36 -4.85 -5.12
CA ALA A 550 -21.94 -5.35 -6.37
C ALA A 550 -22.80 -4.32 -7.09
N ASP A 551 -23.70 -3.64 -6.36
CA ASP A 551 -24.63 -2.67 -6.95
C ASP A 551 -23.97 -1.36 -7.30
N GLU A 552 -23.01 -0.90 -6.49
CA GLU A 552 -22.34 0.37 -6.71
C GLU A 552 -21.27 0.31 -7.82
N TYR A 553 -20.59 -0.82 -7.94
CA TYR A 553 -19.39 -0.91 -8.78
C TYR A 553 -19.48 -1.99 -9.88
N GLY A 554 -20.56 -2.76 -9.93
CA GLY A 554 -20.80 -3.77 -10.96
C GLY A 554 -19.92 -5.03 -10.87
N PHE A 555 -19.21 -5.22 -9.78
CA PHE A 555 -18.42 -6.44 -9.49
C PHE A 555 -18.39 -6.71 -7.99
N THR A 556 -17.98 -7.92 -7.61
CA THR A 556 -17.73 -8.28 -6.21
C THR A 556 -16.22 -8.48 -5.99
N TRP A 557 -15.74 -9.70 -6.16
CA TRP A 557 -14.33 -10.04 -5.96
C TRP A 557 -13.50 -9.81 -7.21
N PRO A 558 -12.39 -9.06 -7.14
CA PRO A 558 -11.43 -8.97 -8.22
C PRO A 558 -10.86 -10.34 -8.58
N LEU A 559 -10.76 -10.62 -9.86
CA LEU A 559 -10.12 -11.82 -10.35
C LEU A 559 -8.63 -11.54 -10.55
N LEU A 560 -7.81 -12.11 -9.68
CA LEU A 560 -6.35 -11.99 -9.73
C LEU A 560 -5.78 -13.04 -10.68
N ARG A 561 -4.97 -12.63 -11.63
CA ARG A 561 -4.41 -13.48 -12.69
C ARG A 561 -2.91 -13.26 -12.85
N ALA A 562 -2.25 -14.24 -13.44
CA ALA A 562 -0.90 -14.11 -13.95
C ALA A 562 -0.84 -14.69 -15.38
N SER A 563 0.03 -14.15 -16.21
CA SER A 563 0.32 -14.75 -17.52
C SER A 563 1.01 -16.10 -17.36
N ASP A 564 1.00 -16.91 -18.41
CA ASP A 564 1.66 -18.22 -18.35
C ASP A 564 3.20 -18.08 -18.23
N GLU A 565 3.77 -17.02 -18.80
CA GLU A 565 5.18 -16.67 -18.61
C GLU A 565 5.50 -16.30 -17.17
N GLN A 566 4.71 -15.42 -16.55
CA GLN A 566 4.89 -15.04 -15.15
C GLN A 566 4.79 -16.25 -14.20
N LYS A 567 3.83 -17.16 -14.45
CA LYS A 567 3.71 -18.42 -13.71
C LYS A 567 4.91 -19.32 -13.91
N ALA A 568 5.41 -19.43 -15.16
CA ALA A 568 6.58 -20.25 -15.45
C ALA A 568 7.83 -19.74 -14.74
N ILE A 569 8.07 -18.43 -14.74
CA ILE A 569 9.18 -17.80 -14.00
C ILE A 569 9.05 -18.09 -12.51
N ALA A 570 7.90 -17.82 -11.91
CA ALA A 570 7.69 -18.00 -10.46
C ALA A 570 7.79 -19.47 -10.01
N ALA A 571 7.36 -20.40 -10.85
CA ALA A 571 7.36 -21.83 -10.53
C ALA A 571 8.71 -22.53 -10.85
N THR A 572 9.66 -21.86 -11.50
CA THR A 572 10.97 -22.42 -11.86
C THR A 572 12.02 -21.92 -10.88
N ASP A 573 12.19 -22.65 -9.81
CA ASP A 573 13.21 -22.48 -8.76
C ASP A 573 13.80 -23.89 -8.54
N SER A 574 14.97 -24.15 -9.19
CA SER A 574 15.51 -25.50 -9.35
C SER A 574 16.09 -26.09 -8.06
N ASP A 575 16.54 -25.26 -7.13
CA ASP A 575 17.13 -25.70 -5.86
C ASP A 575 16.24 -25.38 -4.65
N GLY A 576 15.12 -24.65 -4.84
CA GLY A 576 14.08 -24.43 -3.87
C GLY A 576 14.46 -23.42 -2.79
N ASP A 577 15.29 -22.42 -3.10
CA ASP A 577 15.80 -21.45 -2.16
C ASP A 577 14.99 -20.12 -2.09
N GLY A 578 14.02 -19.98 -3.00
CA GLY A 578 13.08 -18.86 -3.07
C GLY A 578 13.48 -17.78 -4.07
N ILE A 579 14.56 -17.96 -4.81
CA ILE A 579 14.96 -17.10 -5.94
C ILE A 579 14.72 -17.90 -7.21
N PRO A 580 13.76 -17.55 -8.07
CA PRO A 580 13.56 -18.27 -9.33
C PRO A 580 14.80 -18.23 -10.24
N ASP A 581 15.08 -19.33 -10.95
CA ASP A 581 16.23 -19.50 -11.86
C ASP A 581 16.45 -18.28 -12.80
N TYR A 582 15.36 -17.65 -13.24
CA TYR A 582 15.41 -16.44 -14.06
C TYR A 582 16.15 -15.29 -13.36
N TYR A 583 15.86 -15.06 -12.08
CA TYR A 583 16.49 -13.98 -11.30
C TYR A 583 17.89 -14.35 -10.85
N GLU A 584 18.16 -15.64 -10.61
CA GLU A 584 19.51 -16.08 -10.30
C GLU A 584 20.44 -15.86 -11.50
N ALA A 585 20.00 -16.24 -12.71
CA ALA A 585 20.74 -15.95 -13.92
C ALA A 585 20.96 -14.44 -14.10
N LEU A 586 19.93 -13.62 -13.81
CA LEU A 586 20.00 -12.17 -13.89
C LEU A 586 21.03 -11.58 -12.91
N PHE A 587 21.17 -12.16 -11.71
CA PHE A 587 22.08 -11.68 -10.65
C PHE A 587 23.43 -12.40 -10.66
N GLY A 588 23.64 -13.39 -11.52
CA GLY A 588 24.86 -14.18 -11.58
C GLY A 588 25.00 -15.15 -10.40
N LEU A 589 23.88 -15.65 -9.88
CA LEU A 589 23.80 -16.70 -8.87
C LEU A 589 23.73 -18.09 -9.53
N ASP A 590 23.83 -19.17 -8.74
CA ASP A 590 23.81 -20.55 -9.25
C ASP A 590 22.50 -21.24 -8.87
N SER A 591 21.60 -21.44 -9.84
CA SER A 591 20.29 -22.08 -9.69
C SER A 591 20.34 -23.57 -9.26
N LYS A 592 21.47 -24.04 -8.75
CA LYS A 592 21.67 -25.37 -8.20
C LYS A 592 22.32 -25.35 -6.83
N ASP A 593 22.56 -24.18 -6.27
CA ASP A 593 23.15 -24.02 -4.92
C ASP A 593 22.21 -23.27 -3.97
N ALA A 594 21.27 -23.97 -3.37
CA ALA A 594 20.30 -23.44 -2.39
C ALA A 594 20.94 -22.72 -1.18
N ASN A 595 22.25 -22.58 -1.10
CA ASN A 595 22.90 -21.82 -0.04
C ASN A 595 23.22 -20.40 -0.50
N ASP A 596 23.24 -20.13 -1.78
CA ASP A 596 23.60 -18.81 -2.25
C ASP A 596 22.51 -17.76 -1.95
N ALA A 597 21.23 -18.12 -1.88
CA ALA A 597 20.16 -17.26 -1.35
C ALA A 597 20.43 -16.74 0.06
N LYS A 598 21.15 -17.50 0.88
CA LYS A 598 21.54 -17.12 2.25
C LYS A 598 22.84 -16.34 2.33
N SER A 599 23.59 -16.31 1.24
CA SER A 599 24.77 -15.49 1.12
C SER A 599 24.41 -14.00 1.06
N ILE A 600 25.39 -13.13 1.23
CA ILE A 600 25.23 -11.67 1.22
C ILE A 600 25.98 -11.03 0.05
N SER A 601 26.24 -11.79 -1.03
CA SER A 601 27.09 -11.36 -2.12
C SER A 601 26.50 -10.23 -2.96
N LEU A 602 25.17 -10.09 -2.99
CA LEU A 602 24.48 -9.01 -3.71
C LEU A 602 24.42 -7.68 -2.95
N ASP A 603 24.63 -7.69 -1.63
CA ASP A 603 24.68 -6.45 -0.84
C ASP A 603 26.14 -6.08 -0.53
N LYS A 604 26.66 -5.03 -1.16
CA LYS A 604 28.05 -4.53 -0.92
C LYS A 604 28.35 -4.21 0.54
N ASN A 605 27.31 -3.91 1.34
CA ASN A 605 27.42 -3.60 2.77
C ASN A 605 27.22 -4.85 3.66
N GLY A 606 26.90 -6.01 3.08
CA GLY A 606 26.75 -7.28 3.78
C GLY A 606 25.63 -7.34 4.82
N ARG A 607 24.56 -6.59 4.62
CA ARG A 607 23.43 -6.48 5.57
C ARG A 607 22.32 -7.48 5.27
N TYR A 608 22.04 -7.69 3.98
CA TYR A 608 20.92 -8.45 3.48
C TYR A 608 21.39 -9.71 2.75
N THR A 609 20.64 -10.78 2.92
CA THR A 609 20.84 -12.02 2.15
C THR A 609 20.46 -11.81 0.69
N ASN A 610 20.95 -12.66 -0.21
CA ASN A 610 20.61 -12.58 -1.64
C ASN A 610 19.11 -12.74 -1.85
N LEU A 611 18.44 -13.60 -1.08
CA LEU A 611 16.97 -13.70 -1.09
C LEU A 611 16.31 -12.35 -0.73
N GLU A 612 16.77 -11.65 0.31
CA GLU A 612 16.23 -10.35 0.68
C GLU A 612 16.50 -9.28 -0.39
N MET A 613 17.65 -9.35 -1.05
CA MET A 613 17.97 -8.47 -2.17
C MET A 613 17.08 -8.76 -3.39
N TYR A 614 16.80 -10.02 -3.69
CA TYR A 614 15.80 -10.40 -4.69
C TYR A 614 14.41 -9.87 -4.34
N LEU A 615 13.94 -10.09 -3.12
CA LEU A 615 12.65 -9.60 -2.65
C LEU A 615 12.53 -8.08 -2.74
N HIS A 616 13.63 -7.36 -2.51
CA HIS A 616 13.68 -5.91 -2.69
C HIS A 616 13.69 -5.51 -4.16
N TYR A 617 14.43 -6.23 -5.00
CA TYR A 617 14.48 -5.95 -6.45
C TYR A 617 13.10 -5.90 -7.09
N LEU A 618 12.20 -6.80 -6.67
CA LEU A 618 10.82 -6.84 -7.17
C LEU A 618 10.02 -5.56 -6.91
N VAL A 619 10.39 -4.79 -5.87
CA VAL A 619 9.62 -3.63 -5.38
C VAL A 619 10.44 -2.35 -5.28
N LYS A 620 11.66 -2.33 -5.76
CA LYS A 620 12.60 -1.21 -5.63
C LYS A 620 12.05 0.11 -6.16
N GLU A 621 11.31 0.09 -7.28
CA GLU A 621 10.70 1.27 -7.87
C GLU A 621 9.57 1.84 -6.99
N ILE A 622 8.86 0.96 -6.29
CA ILE A 622 7.80 1.36 -5.35
C ILE A 622 8.43 2.05 -4.15
N VAL A 623 9.51 1.48 -3.59
CA VAL A 623 10.23 2.08 -2.46
C VAL A 623 10.83 3.43 -2.86
N ALA A 624 11.47 3.51 -4.03
CA ALA A 624 12.04 4.76 -4.53
C ALA A 624 10.98 5.83 -4.78
N GLY A 625 9.88 5.48 -5.45
CA GLY A 625 8.79 6.40 -5.74
C GLY A 625 8.01 6.82 -4.48
N GLY A 626 7.83 5.90 -3.53
CA GLY A 626 7.22 6.19 -2.24
C GLY A 626 8.04 7.20 -1.43
N ASN A 627 9.34 7.19 -1.51
CA ASN A 627 10.23 8.10 -0.78
C ASN A 627 10.48 9.42 -1.53
N GLU A 628 10.08 9.54 -2.79
CA GLU A 628 10.34 10.73 -3.61
C GLU A 628 9.70 11.99 -3.02
N GLY A 629 10.52 13.03 -2.85
CA GLY A 629 10.08 14.32 -2.30
C GLY A 629 9.93 14.35 -0.78
N GLY A 630 10.15 13.25 -0.09
CA GLY A 630 10.17 13.17 1.36
C GLY A 630 11.54 13.51 1.96
N SER A 631 11.55 13.72 3.27
CA SER A 631 12.76 13.92 4.06
C SER A 631 12.91 12.81 5.10
N TYR A 632 14.01 12.07 5.06
CA TYR A 632 14.27 10.99 6.02
C TYR A 632 14.62 11.57 7.39
N GLN A 633 13.71 11.48 8.33
CA GLN A 633 13.77 12.13 9.63
C GLN A 633 13.91 11.13 10.76
N THR A 634 14.73 11.48 11.76
CA THR A 634 14.77 10.78 13.05
C THR A 634 13.51 11.06 13.84
N LEU A 635 12.99 10.03 14.50
CA LEU A 635 11.85 10.11 15.42
C LEU A 635 12.37 10.37 16.85
N ASP A 636 12.78 11.62 17.14
CA ASP A 636 13.29 12.04 18.45
C ASP A 636 12.98 13.51 18.78
#